data_e8b802e4c3e43950fde56a0f0ec6a2c9
#
_entry.id   e8b802e4c3e43950fde56a0f0ec6a2c9
#
_cell.length_a   1.000
_cell.length_b   1.000
_cell.length_c   1.000
_cell.angle_alpha   90.00
_cell.angle_beta   90.00
_cell.angle_gamma   90.00
#
_symmetry.space_group_name_H-M   'P 1'
#
loop_
_entity.id
_entity.type
_entity.pdbx_description
1 polymer ?
#
loop_
_entity_poly.entity_id
_entity_poly.type
_entity_poly.pdbx_seq_one_letter_code
_entity_poly.pdbx_strand_id
1 'polypeptide(L)'
;MELETSQSFNRYVLPKQPIAVTAQQVTGISVSCNEMTVNGHIVEPSSVTTALNDFCTWLEKFNNVILVAHNGRRFDFPVIISVINNVKLQERFFKCVSGCTDSLSVFRKQYPGRSSYKQIDLVHDILGATYGAHDATEDVRALGHLLKHSASHQTVLPFSFSPEAVYKNQIYNREKSKNFPSLSVLVSSGICKLNIAENIAGSGLNLEHLRTIFSREGEDGLTNIFISMNSDGQPRVTNTKRVLESVIPKLVELFSKNS
;
A
#
# COMPACT_ATOMS: atom_id res chain seq x y z
N MET A 1 8.67 14.07 20.10
CA MET A 1 9.14 13.81 18.72
C MET A 1 9.95 15.03 18.33
N GLU A 2 11.25 14.91 18.39
CA GLU A 2 12.12 15.92 17.81
C GLU A 2 12.07 15.73 16.29
N LEU A 3 11.31 16.57 15.63
CA LEU A 3 11.41 16.80 14.18
C LEU A 3 12.65 17.70 13.95
N GLU A 4 13.77 17.26 14.49
CA GLU A 4 15.01 18.00 14.41
C GLU A 4 16.00 17.30 13.50
N THR A 5 15.78 17.40 12.21
CA THR A 5 16.93 17.35 11.35
C THR A 5 16.72 18.31 10.19
N SER A 6 17.66 19.24 10.00
CA SER A 6 17.90 19.93 8.74
C SER A 6 18.32 18.94 7.63
N GLN A 7 18.32 17.63 7.90
CA GLN A 7 18.71 16.60 6.95
C GLN A 7 17.54 16.24 6.06
N SER A 8 17.72 16.44 4.77
CA SER A 8 16.75 16.03 3.75
C SER A 8 17.41 15.05 2.77
N PHE A 9 16.61 14.16 2.23
CA PHE A 9 17.00 13.28 1.14
C PHE A 9 16.13 13.59 -0.09
N ASN A 10 16.77 13.85 -1.21
CA ASN A 10 16.11 14.07 -2.49
C ASN A 10 16.91 13.36 -3.59
N ARG A 11 16.23 12.69 -4.51
CA ARG A 11 16.80 12.10 -5.72
C ARG A 11 15.79 12.20 -6.85
N TYR A 12 16.25 12.62 -8.00
CA TYR A 12 15.47 12.50 -9.23
C TYR A 12 15.73 11.14 -9.86
N VAL A 13 14.67 10.50 -10.31
CA VAL A 13 14.73 9.16 -10.90
C VAL A 13 14.16 9.24 -12.31
N LEU A 14 14.90 8.72 -13.28
CA LEU A 14 14.44 8.70 -14.66
C LEU A 14 13.21 7.81 -14.79
N PRO A 15 12.06 8.33 -15.23
CA PRO A 15 10.84 7.53 -15.36
C PRO A 15 10.96 6.51 -16.48
N LYS A 16 10.39 5.31 -16.27
CA LYS A 16 10.34 4.25 -17.29
C LYS A 16 9.27 4.48 -18.35
N GLN A 17 8.32 5.36 -18.08
CA GLN A 17 7.23 5.72 -18.98
C GLN A 17 7.17 7.23 -19.14
N PRO A 18 6.68 7.74 -20.29
CA PRO A 18 6.49 9.16 -20.48
C PRO A 18 5.62 9.77 -19.38
N ILE A 19 6.03 10.95 -18.90
CA ILE A 19 5.24 11.72 -17.94
C ILE A 19 4.07 12.36 -18.67
N ALA A 20 2.84 12.18 -18.19
CA ALA A 20 1.67 12.82 -18.79
C ALA A 20 1.81 14.36 -18.77
N VAL A 21 1.33 15.04 -19.83
CA VAL A 21 1.42 16.49 -19.96
C VAL A 21 0.86 17.24 -18.74
N THR A 22 -0.27 16.79 -18.23
CA THR A 22 -0.87 17.34 -17.00
C THR A 22 0.03 17.18 -15.78
N ALA A 23 0.75 16.07 -15.65
CA ALA A 23 1.69 15.85 -14.56
C ALA A 23 2.95 16.73 -14.74
N GLN A 24 3.45 16.89 -15.97
CA GLN A 24 4.55 17.81 -16.25
C GLN A 24 4.21 19.26 -15.85
N GLN A 25 3.00 19.71 -16.20
CA GLN A 25 2.53 21.06 -15.85
C GLN A 25 2.44 21.30 -14.33
N VAL A 26 2.07 20.27 -13.58
CA VAL A 26 1.90 20.35 -12.13
C VAL A 26 3.24 20.23 -11.39
N THR A 27 4.11 19.31 -11.82
CA THR A 27 5.36 19.00 -11.13
C THR A 27 6.55 19.79 -11.65
N GLY A 28 6.44 20.42 -12.82
CA GLY A 28 7.55 21.04 -13.54
C GLY A 28 8.57 20.05 -14.09
N ILE A 29 8.34 18.72 -13.94
CA ILE A 29 9.26 17.68 -14.38
C ILE A 29 9.00 17.34 -15.84
N SER A 30 10.02 17.43 -16.70
CA SER A 30 9.96 16.94 -18.06
C SER A 30 11.18 16.10 -18.44
N VAL A 31 11.01 15.21 -19.40
CA VAL A 31 12.09 14.36 -19.92
C VAL A 31 12.05 14.41 -21.43
N SER A 32 13.18 14.77 -22.04
CA SER A 32 13.37 14.84 -23.48
C SER A 32 14.77 14.35 -23.83
N CYS A 33 14.90 13.47 -24.82
CA CYS A 33 16.19 12.96 -25.30
C CYS A 33 17.13 12.45 -24.20
N ASN A 34 16.58 11.75 -23.18
CA ASN A 34 17.29 11.29 -21.97
C ASN A 34 17.78 12.40 -21.02
N GLU A 35 17.42 13.63 -21.25
CA GLU A 35 17.68 14.75 -20.36
C GLU A 35 16.44 15.01 -19.50
N MET A 36 16.62 15.15 -18.19
CA MET A 36 15.56 15.46 -17.24
C MET A 36 15.67 16.89 -16.79
N THR A 37 14.56 17.62 -16.82
CA THR A 37 14.49 18.98 -16.30
C THR A 37 13.41 19.14 -15.25
N VAL A 38 13.63 20.04 -14.31
CA VAL A 38 12.65 20.46 -13.28
C VAL A 38 12.53 21.98 -13.37
N ASN A 39 11.35 22.47 -13.68
CA ASN A 39 11.08 23.88 -13.91
C ASN A 39 12.07 24.51 -14.93
N GLY A 40 12.45 23.75 -15.97
CA GLY A 40 13.39 24.18 -17.01
C GLY A 40 14.87 24.06 -16.63
N HIS A 41 15.22 23.68 -15.40
CA HIS A 41 16.60 23.44 -14.98
C HIS A 41 16.97 21.97 -15.15
N ILE A 42 18.11 21.71 -15.79
CA ILE A 42 18.65 20.36 -15.97
C ILE A 42 18.99 19.77 -14.60
N VAL A 43 18.54 18.54 -14.37
CA VAL A 43 18.86 17.74 -13.18
C VAL A 43 19.48 16.42 -13.59
N GLU A 44 20.38 15.90 -12.77
CA GLU A 44 21.00 14.60 -13.01
C GLU A 44 20.15 13.50 -12.37
N PRO A 45 19.50 12.63 -13.16
CA PRO A 45 18.67 11.56 -12.62
C PRO A 45 19.50 10.35 -12.22
N SER A 46 19.11 9.71 -11.14
CA SER A 46 19.65 8.41 -10.71
C SER A 46 18.82 7.25 -11.28
N SER A 47 19.40 6.05 -11.30
CA SER A 47 18.60 4.84 -11.46
C SER A 47 17.72 4.62 -10.22
N VAL A 48 16.56 3.96 -10.40
CA VAL A 48 15.68 3.57 -9.29
C VAL A 48 16.45 2.79 -8.22
N THR A 49 17.30 1.84 -8.64
CA THR A 49 18.09 1.01 -7.73
C THR A 49 19.08 1.84 -6.94
N THR A 50 19.80 2.76 -7.59
CA THR A 50 20.73 3.67 -6.91
C THR A 50 20.01 4.57 -5.92
N ALA A 51 18.93 5.22 -6.35
CA ALA A 51 18.14 6.11 -5.49
C ALA A 51 17.60 5.42 -4.24
N LEU A 52 17.12 4.17 -4.38
CA LEU A 52 16.59 3.42 -3.23
C LEU A 52 17.70 2.85 -2.33
N ASN A 53 18.85 2.48 -2.86
CA ASN A 53 20.01 2.13 -2.03
C ASN A 53 20.49 3.33 -1.22
N ASP A 54 20.61 4.51 -1.85
CA ASP A 54 20.97 5.76 -1.18
C ASP A 54 19.95 6.12 -0.09
N PHE A 55 18.65 5.91 -0.39
CA PHE A 55 17.58 6.14 0.57
C PHE A 55 17.68 5.22 1.78
N CYS A 56 17.89 3.92 1.58
CA CYS A 56 18.13 2.98 2.69
C CYS A 56 19.38 3.39 3.50
N THR A 57 20.49 3.73 2.84
CA THR A 57 21.71 4.22 3.51
C THR A 57 21.47 5.49 4.31
N TRP A 58 20.59 6.37 3.82
CA TRP A 58 20.21 7.57 4.57
C TRP A 58 19.33 7.22 5.78
N LEU A 59 18.35 6.32 5.63
CA LEU A 59 17.49 5.85 6.72
C LEU A 59 18.27 5.12 7.83
N GLU A 60 19.31 4.37 7.48
CA GLU A 60 20.17 3.63 8.44
C GLU A 60 20.90 4.53 9.45
N LYS A 61 20.93 5.84 9.21
CA LYS A 61 21.48 6.82 10.16
C LYS A 61 20.56 7.10 11.35
N PHE A 62 19.32 6.67 11.28
CA PHE A 62 18.28 6.94 12.28
C PHE A 62 17.79 5.64 12.91
N ASN A 63 17.29 5.74 14.14
CA ASN A 63 16.69 4.63 14.86
C ASN A 63 15.17 4.78 14.88
N ASN A 64 14.45 3.65 14.80
CA ASN A 64 12.98 3.60 14.92
C ASN A 64 12.25 4.55 13.96
N VAL A 65 12.62 4.51 12.68
CA VAL A 65 12.07 5.40 11.66
C VAL A 65 10.60 5.07 11.42
N ILE A 66 9.76 6.11 11.51
CA ILE A 66 8.36 6.07 11.05
C ILE A 66 8.25 6.99 9.84
N LEU A 67 7.89 6.44 8.70
CA LEU A 67 7.61 7.23 7.50
C LEU A 67 6.20 7.82 7.61
N VAL A 68 6.08 9.12 7.39
CA VAL A 68 4.79 9.80 7.40
C VAL A 68 4.54 10.42 6.03
N ALA A 69 3.36 10.17 5.47
CA ALA A 69 2.92 10.78 4.22
C ALA A 69 1.45 11.19 4.34
N HIS A 70 1.04 12.21 3.56
CA HIS A 70 -0.36 12.64 3.55
C HIS A 70 -1.16 11.87 2.51
N ASN A 71 -2.21 11.15 2.96
CA ASN A 71 -2.94 10.17 2.15
C ASN A 71 -2.03 9.02 1.65
N GLY A 72 -0.99 8.74 2.40
CA GLY A 72 0.10 7.83 2.05
C GLY A 72 -0.33 6.37 1.91
N ARG A 73 -1.38 5.93 2.62
CA ARG A 73 -1.95 4.58 2.47
C ARG A 73 -2.41 4.30 1.04
N ARG A 74 -2.90 5.33 0.37
CA ARG A 74 -3.44 5.21 -0.98
C ARG A 74 -2.38 5.43 -2.08
N PHE A 75 -1.37 6.26 -1.80
CA PHE A 75 -0.41 6.69 -2.83
C PHE A 75 1.03 6.33 -2.48
N ASP A 76 1.65 7.01 -1.53
CA ASP A 76 3.11 6.95 -1.31
C ASP A 76 3.59 5.56 -0.89
N PHE A 77 2.95 4.96 0.12
CA PHE A 77 3.39 3.67 0.65
C PHE A 77 3.23 2.52 -0.34
N PRO A 78 2.10 2.36 -1.07
CA PRO A 78 2.01 1.39 -2.14
C PRO A 78 3.08 1.55 -3.23
N VAL A 79 3.37 2.79 -3.64
CA VAL A 79 4.38 3.06 -4.67
C VAL A 79 5.77 2.66 -4.18
N ILE A 80 6.21 3.17 -3.03
CA ILE A 80 7.57 2.90 -2.53
C ILE A 80 7.77 1.41 -2.24
N ILE A 81 6.80 0.73 -1.62
CA ILE A 81 6.89 -0.71 -1.33
C ILE A 81 6.94 -1.53 -2.62
N SER A 82 6.15 -1.17 -3.63
CA SER A 82 6.20 -1.85 -4.93
C SER A 82 7.57 -1.71 -5.59
N VAL A 83 8.15 -0.51 -5.58
CA VAL A 83 9.45 -0.25 -6.21
C VAL A 83 10.59 -0.93 -5.45
N ILE A 84 10.57 -0.89 -4.11
CA ILE A 84 11.52 -1.59 -3.23
C ILE A 84 11.50 -3.09 -3.49
N ASN A 85 10.29 -3.68 -3.63
CA ASN A 85 10.13 -5.08 -3.98
C ASN A 85 10.75 -5.42 -5.34
N ASN A 86 10.51 -4.57 -6.34
CA ASN A 86 11.02 -4.77 -7.70
C ASN A 86 12.56 -4.75 -7.79
N VAL A 87 13.21 -3.98 -6.91
CA VAL A 87 14.68 -3.91 -6.83
C VAL A 87 15.29 -4.82 -5.75
N LYS A 88 14.46 -5.66 -5.09
CA LYS A 88 14.88 -6.65 -4.09
C LYS A 88 15.57 -6.04 -2.85
N LEU A 89 15.07 -4.90 -2.39
CA LEU A 89 15.57 -4.21 -1.19
C LEU A 89 14.64 -4.33 0.02
N GLN A 90 13.63 -5.23 0.01
CA GLN A 90 12.60 -5.32 1.05
C GLN A 90 13.19 -5.54 2.44
N GLU A 91 14.08 -6.53 2.58
CA GLU A 91 14.67 -6.87 3.89
C GLU A 91 15.44 -5.71 4.48
N ARG A 92 16.23 -5.01 3.65
CA ARG A 92 16.99 -3.85 4.08
C ARG A 92 16.08 -2.71 4.51
N PHE A 93 15.07 -2.41 3.68
CA PHE A 93 14.11 -1.35 3.96
C PHE A 93 13.28 -1.62 5.22
N PHE A 94 12.79 -2.86 5.39
CA PHE A 94 11.99 -3.23 6.56
C PHE A 94 12.81 -3.24 7.87
N LYS A 95 14.14 -3.41 7.79
CA LYS A 95 15.02 -3.21 8.95
C LYS A 95 15.18 -1.74 9.34
N CYS A 96 15.16 -0.83 8.35
CA CYS A 96 15.30 0.61 8.60
C CYS A 96 14.00 1.25 9.08
N VAL A 97 12.83 0.79 8.58
CA VAL A 97 11.53 1.43 8.79
C VAL A 97 10.69 0.63 9.76
N SER A 98 10.49 1.17 10.95
CA SER A 98 9.68 0.56 12.02
C SER A 98 8.17 0.73 11.78
N GLY A 99 7.76 1.72 10.99
CA GLY A 99 6.35 1.97 10.72
C GLY A 99 6.09 3.00 9.63
N CYS A 100 4.85 3.01 9.17
CA CYS A 100 4.30 3.99 8.24
C CYS A 100 3.07 4.63 8.87
N THR A 101 2.85 5.92 8.67
CA THR A 101 1.67 6.63 9.17
C THR A 101 1.06 7.49 8.08
N ASP A 102 -0.24 7.35 7.88
CA ASP A 102 -0.99 8.27 7.03
C ASP A 102 -1.49 9.45 7.86
N SER A 103 -0.91 10.63 7.63
CA SER A 103 -1.26 11.85 8.35
C SER A 103 -2.70 12.31 8.13
N LEU A 104 -3.34 11.90 7.02
CA LEU A 104 -4.76 12.17 6.77
C LEU A 104 -5.64 11.60 7.88
N SER A 105 -5.33 10.39 8.35
CA SER A 105 -6.04 9.74 9.46
C SER A 105 -5.81 10.47 10.78
N VAL A 106 -4.59 10.95 11.03
CA VAL A 106 -4.23 11.75 12.20
C VAL A 106 -5.02 13.05 12.22
N PHE A 107 -5.00 13.81 11.11
CA PHE A 107 -5.68 15.10 11.03
C PHE A 107 -7.21 14.97 11.09
N ARG A 108 -7.78 13.92 10.51
CA ARG A 108 -9.21 13.62 10.64
C ARG A 108 -9.64 13.39 12.09
N LYS A 109 -8.80 12.72 12.86
CA LYS A 109 -9.07 12.51 14.30
C LYS A 109 -8.90 13.79 15.10
N GLN A 110 -7.90 14.59 14.76
CA GLN A 110 -7.51 15.77 15.52
C GLN A 110 -8.41 16.98 15.24
N TYR A 111 -8.87 17.11 14.00
CA TYR A 111 -9.71 18.21 13.52
C TYR A 111 -10.98 17.66 12.86
N PRO A 112 -11.90 17.03 13.61
CA PRO A 112 -13.09 16.42 13.04
C PRO A 112 -14.03 17.46 12.42
N GLY A 113 -14.80 17.05 11.40
CA GLY A 113 -15.85 17.91 10.80
C GLY A 113 -15.38 18.96 9.81
N ARG A 114 -14.10 18.94 9.39
CA ARG A 114 -13.61 19.85 8.34
C ARG A 114 -14.20 19.49 6.97
N SER A 115 -14.45 20.50 6.15
CA SER A 115 -14.89 20.34 4.76
C SER A 115 -13.79 19.79 3.84
N SER A 116 -12.52 20.08 4.14
CA SER A 116 -11.37 19.62 3.41
C SER A 116 -10.22 19.18 4.33
N TYR A 117 -9.54 18.13 3.90
CA TYR A 117 -8.31 17.62 4.52
C TYR A 117 -7.16 17.58 3.51
N LYS A 118 -7.23 18.31 2.41
CA LYS A 118 -6.08 18.48 1.52
C LYS A 118 -4.95 19.16 2.29
N GLN A 119 -3.71 18.77 2.02
CA GLN A 119 -2.55 19.30 2.75
C GLN A 119 -2.46 20.82 2.64
N ILE A 120 -2.73 21.37 1.45
CA ILE A 120 -2.71 22.83 1.24
C ILE A 120 -3.75 23.56 2.11
N ASP A 121 -4.96 23.01 2.24
CA ASP A 121 -6.02 23.61 3.07
C ASP A 121 -5.70 23.50 4.57
N LEU A 122 -5.07 22.38 4.97
CA LEU A 122 -4.60 22.21 6.35
C LEU A 122 -3.49 23.21 6.70
N VAL A 123 -2.53 23.41 5.79
CA VAL A 123 -1.43 24.38 5.98
C VAL A 123 -1.99 25.79 6.09
N HIS A 124 -2.88 26.16 5.18
CA HIS A 124 -3.51 27.49 5.20
C HIS A 124 -4.27 27.73 6.50
N ASP A 125 -5.17 26.80 6.88
CA ASP A 125 -6.10 27.04 7.98
C ASP A 125 -5.46 26.86 9.37
N ILE A 126 -4.43 26.01 9.49
CA ILE A 126 -3.82 25.70 10.79
C ILE A 126 -2.56 26.55 11.02
N LEU A 127 -1.76 26.77 9.97
CA LEU A 127 -0.49 27.49 10.07
C LEU A 127 -0.59 28.95 9.57
N GLY A 128 -1.70 29.34 8.92
CA GLY A 128 -1.83 30.65 8.28
C GLY A 128 -0.83 30.88 7.16
N ALA A 129 -0.31 29.82 6.52
CA ALA A 129 0.76 29.86 5.56
C ALA A 129 0.33 29.32 4.19
N THR A 130 1.08 29.69 3.16
CA THR A 130 0.99 29.13 1.81
C THR A 130 2.33 28.52 1.40
N TYR A 131 2.35 27.53 0.50
CA TYR A 131 3.56 26.91 -0.02
C TYR A 131 3.35 26.46 -1.46
N GLY A 132 4.44 26.17 -2.17
CA GLY A 132 4.42 25.66 -3.54
C GLY A 132 3.97 24.19 -3.57
N ALA A 133 2.68 23.94 -3.55
CA ALA A 133 2.13 22.59 -3.61
C ALA A 133 2.55 21.89 -4.92
N HIS A 134 2.77 20.57 -4.82
CA HIS A 134 3.25 19.69 -5.90
C HIS A 134 4.76 19.77 -6.18
N ASP A 135 5.53 20.54 -5.40
CA ASP A 135 6.95 20.31 -5.23
C ASP A 135 7.16 19.34 -4.06
N ALA A 136 7.81 18.21 -4.33
CA ALA A 136 7.96 17.16 -3.32
C ALA A 136 8.69 17.63 -2.05
N THR A 137 9.68 18.53 -2.20
CA THR A 137 10.45 19.07 -1.08
C THR A 137 9.59 20.00 -0.23
N GLU A 138 8.82 20.88 -0.90
CA GLU A 138 7.92 21.82 -0.22
C GLU A 138 6.74 21.07 0.44
N ASP A 139 6.19 20.04 -0.21
CA ASP A 139 5.14 19.19 0.37
C ASP A 139 5.62 18.50 1.66
N VAL A 140 6.83 17.93 1.65
CA VAL A 140 7.43 17.28 2.84
C VAL A 140 7.70 18.30 3.97
N ARG A 141 8.21 19.48 3.65
CA ARG A 141 8.45 20.54 4.63
C ARG A 141 7.13 21.03 5.26
N ALA A 142 6.14 21.29 4.43
CA ALA A 142 4.82 21.75 4.86
C ALA A 142 4.14 20.69 5.77
N LEU A 143 4.22 19.40 5.41
CA LEU A 143 3.73 18.31 6.25
C LEU A 143 4.49 18.24 7.59
N GLY A 144 5.82 18.40 7.56
CA GLY A 144 6.64 18.43 8.77
C GLY A 144 6.22 19.57 9.71
N HIS A 145 5.97 20.77 9.19
CA HIS A 145 5.48 21.90 9.98
C HIS A 145 4.09 21.65 10.56
N LEU A 146 3.17 21.08 9.77
CA LEU A 146 1.83 20.70 10.26
C LEU A 146 1.92 19.69 11.41
N LEU A 147 2.73 18.66 11.27
CA LEU A 147 2.93 17.64 12.30
C LEU A 147 3.57 18.23 13.56
N LYS A 148 4.58 19.08 13.42
CA LYS A 148 5.24 19.76 14.54
C LYS A 148 4.26 20.66 15.32
N HIS A 149 3.38 21.36 14.62
CA HIS A 149 2.39 22.23 15.24
C HIS A 149 1.24 21.45 15.90
N SER A 150 0.77 20.39 15.26
CA SER A 150 -0.53 19.76 15.56
C SER A 150 -0.46 18.38 16.16
N ALA A 151 0.68 17.70 16.11
CA ALA A 151 0.78 16.30 16.49
C ALA A 151 1.91 16.02 17.48
N SER A 152 1.64 15.14 18.42
CA SER A 152 2.66 14.53 19.28
C SER A 152 2.93 13.09 18.83
N HIS A 153 4.00 12.50 19.31
CA HIS A 153 4.28 11.07 19.11
C HIS A 153 3.10 10.19 19.55
N GLN A 154 2.44 10.55 20.67
CA GLN A 154 1.27 9.83 21.18
C GLN A 154 0.04 9.91 20.27
N THR A 155 -0.09 10.99 19.46
CA THR A 155 -1.20 11.14 18.52
C THR A 155 -0.93 10.46 17.18
N VAL A 156 0.33 10.24 16.81
CA VAL A 156 0.74 9.63 15.52
C VAL A 156 0.83 8.11 15.62
N LEU A 157 1.43 7.57 16.69
CA LEU A 157 1.66 6.14 16.86
C LEU A 157 0.43 5.24 16.70
N PRO A 158 -0.76 5.57 17.24
CA PRO A 158 -1.95 4.73 17.08
C PRO A 158 -2.40 4.53 15.63
N PHE A 159 -1.94 5.39 14.71
CA PHE A 159 -2.24 5.30 13.28
C PHE A 159 -1.12 4.63 12.47
N SER A 160 -0.04 4.23 13.15
CA SER A 160 1.09 3.57 12.49
C SER A 160 0.76 2.12 12.16
N PHE A 161 1.29 1.66 11.06
CA PHE A 161 1.19 0.28 10.55
C PHE A 161 2.55 -0.13 9.97
N SER A 162 2.81 -1.43 9.91
CA SER A 162 4.10 -1.89 9.41
C SER A 162 4.19 -1.79 7.87
N PRO A 163 5.39 -1.56 7.32
CA PRO A 163 5.58 -1.61 5.86
C PRO A 163 5.28 -3.00 5.28
N GLU A 164 5.48 -4.07 6.05
CA GLU A 164 5.11 -5.44 5.65
C GLU A 164 3.60 -5.59 5.46
N ALA A 165 2.79 -4.90 6.27
CA ALA A 165 1.33 -4.92 6.11
C ALA A 165 0.90 -4.32 4.77
N VAL A 166 1.58 -3.25 4.30
CA VAL A 166 1.36 -2.68 2.97
C VAL A 166 1.73 -3.67 1.88
N TYR A 167 2.89 -4.32 2.01
CA TYR A 167 3.37 -5.32 1.07
C TYR A 167 2.40 -6.51 0.96
N LYS A 168 1.97 -7.08 2.10
CA LYS A 168 1.00 -8.17 2.14
C LYS A 168 -0.32 -7.79 1.50
N ASN A 169 -0.82 -6.57 1.75
CA ASN A 169 -2.03 -6.07 1.12
C ASN A 169 -1.88 -5.93 -0.41
N GLN A 170 -0.71 -5.54 -0.91
CA GLN A 170 -0.43 -5.52 -2.35
C GLN A 170 -0.47 -6.91 -2.96
N ILE A 171 0.15 -7.90 -2.31
CA ILE A 171 0.10 -9.30 -2.77
C ILE A 171 -1.35 -9.78 -2.80
N TYR A 172 -2.09 -9.57 -1.71
CA TYR A 172 -3.49 -9.95 -1.63
C TYR A 172 -4.32 -9.34 -2.77
N ASN A 173 -4.19 -8.04 -3.01
CA ASN A 173 -4.95 -7.37 -4.07
C ASN A 173 -4.56 -7.83 -5.48
N ARG A 174 -3.28 -8.12 -5.71
CA ARG A 174 -2.81 -8.68 -6.98
C ARG A 174 -3.38 -10.07 -7.21
N GLU A 175 -3.29 -10.96 -6.23
CA GLU A 175 -3.84 -12.31 -6.31
C GLU A 175 -5.38 -12.26 -6.46
N LYS A 176 -6.05 -11.37 -5.72
CA LYS A 176 -7.48 -11.14 -5.87
C LYS A 176 -7.84 -10.76 -7.31
N SER A 177 -7.18 -9.77 -7.88
CA SER A 177 -7.45 -9.33 -9.26
C SER A 177 -7.23 -10.43 -10.29
N LYS A 178 -6.22 -11.26 -10.10
CA LYS A 178 -5.88 -12.38 -10.99
C LYS A 178 -6.90 -13.52 -10.91
N ASN A 179 -7.31 -13.90 -9.71
CA ASN A 179 -8.05 -15.14 -9.45
C ASN A 179 -9.58 -14.93 -9.41
N PHE A 180 -10.05 -13.74 -9.00
CA PHE A 180 -11.46 -13.45 -8.80
C PHE A 180 -12.33 -13.65 -10.06
N PRO A 181 -11.87 -13.35 -11.29
CA PRO A 181 -12.70 -13.58 -12.49
C PRO A 181 -13.22 -15.03 -12.59
N SER A 182 -12.41 -16.02 -12.24
CA SER A 182 -12.83 -17.43 -12.25
C SER A 182 -13.83 -17.78 -11.14
N LEU A 183 -13.79 -17.04 -10.04
CA LEU A 183 -14.63 -17.27 -8.85
C LEU A 183 -15.96 -16.49 -8.89
N SER A 184 -16.14 -15.60 -9.85
CA SER A 184 -17.37 -14.79 -9.98
C SER A 184 -18.64 -15.65 -10.11
N VAL A 185 -18.51 -16.81 -10.73
CA VAL A 185 -19.59 -17.80 -10.84
C VAL A 185 -20.09 -18.27 -9.47
N LEU A 186 -19.23 -18.36 -8.44
CA LEU A 186 -19.62 -18.76 -7.10
C LEU A 186 -20.53 -17.73 -6.42
N VAL A 187 -20.33 -16.45 -6.79
CA VAL A 187 -21.16 -15.35 -6.28
C VAL A 187 -22.50 -15.31 -7.04
N SER A 188 -22.46 -15.37 -8.38
CA SER A 188 -23.67 -15.30 -9.22
C SER A 188 -24.60 -16.49 -9.01
N SER A 189 -24.07 -17.68 -8.70
CA SER A 189 -24.86 -18.89 -8.37
C SER A 189 -25.28 -18.98 -6.90
N GLY A 190 -24.95 -17.98 -6.06
CA GLY A 190 -25.30 -17.96 -4.64
C GLY A 190 -24.60 -19.02 -3.77
N ILE A 191 -23.47 -19.54 -4.23
CA ILE A 191 -22.64 -20.51 -3.47
C ILE A 191 -21.98 -19.79 -2.30
N CYS A 192 -21.39 -18.61 -2.53
CA CYS A 192 -20.81 -17.79 -1.48
C CYS A 192 -21.09 -16.29 -1.68
N LYS A 193 -20.88 -15.50 -0.63
CA LYS A 193 -20.93 -14.03 -0.70
C LYS A 193 -19.68 -13.50 -1.37
N LEU A 194 -19.78 -12.27 -1.92
CA LEU A 194 -18.69 -11.56 -2.59
C LEU A 194 -17.39 -11.55 -1.75
N ASN A 195 -17.48 -11.18 -0.48
CA ASN A 195 -16.30 -11.12 0.40
C ASN A 195 -15.60 -12.48 0.58
N ILE A 196 -16.33 -13.59 0.56
CA ILE A 196 -15.73 -14.93 0.64
C ILE A 196 -15.01 -15.27 -0.68
N ALA A 197 -15.63 -15.00 -1.83
CA ALA A 197 -14.96 -15.17 -3.12
C ALA A 197 -13.71 -14.30 -3.25
N GLU A 198 -13.75 -13.07 -2.76
CA GLU A 198 -12.57 -12.19 -2.69
C GLU A 198 -11.47 -12.75 -1.78
N ASN A 199 -11.83 -13.31 -0.62
CA ASN A 199 -10.84 -13.94 0.27
C ASN A 199 -10.21 -15.19 -0.36
N ILE A 200 -11.00 -16.01 -1.04
CA ILE A 200 -10.49 -17.15 -1.82
C ILE A 200 -9.48 -16.63 -2.86
N ALA A 201 -9.88 -15.65 -3.67
CA ALA A 201 -9.04 -15.09 -4.71
C ALA A 201 -7.76 -14.47 -4.16
N GLY A 202 -7.87 -13.65 -3.12
CA GLY A 202 -6.75 -12.97 -2.48
C GLY A 202 -5.78 -13.92 -1.77
N SER A 203 -6.24 -15.11 -1.39
CA SER A 203 -5.40 -16.19 -0.85
C SER A 203 -4.60 -16.96 -1.91
N GLY A 204 -4.70 -16.55 -3.20
CA GLY A 204 -4.02 -17.21 -4.32
C GLY A 204 -4.77 -18.42 -4.88
N LEU A 205 -6.05 -18.61 -4.51
CA LEU A 205 -6.89 -19.69 -5.01
C LEU A 205 -7.81 -19.19 -6.13
N ASN A 206 -8.00 -20.02 -7.17
CA ASN A 206 -8.98 -19.83 -8.22
C ASN A 206 -9.93 -21.04 -8.28
N LEU A 207 -10.91 -21.02 -9.19
CA LEU A 207 -11.90 -22.09 -9.29
C LEU A 207 -11.28 -23.44 -9.64
N GLU A 208 -10.25 -23.46 -10.48
CA GLU A 208 -9.54 -24.68 -10.89
C GLU A 208 -8.76 -25.28 -9.73
N HIS A 209 -8.10 -24.45 -8.92
CA HIS A 209 -7.43 -24.90 -7.70
C HIS A 209 -8.43 -25.59 -6.76
N LEU A 210 -9.62 -25.02 -6.55
CA LEU A 210 -10.65 -25.64 -5.69
C LEU A 210 -11.14 -26.97 -6.27
N ARG A 211 -11.33 -27.07 -7.59
CA ARG A 211 -11.68 -28.35 -8.25
C ARG A 211 -10.60 -29.41 -8.06
N THR A 212 -9.34 -29.02 -8.24
CA THR A 212 -8.20 -29.93 -8.07
C THR A 212 -8.12 -30.45 -6.64
N ILE A 213 -8.31 -29.58 -5.64
CA ILE A 213 -8.33 -29.97 -4.22
C ILE A 213 -9.49 -30.95 -3.96
N PHE A 214 -10.68 -30.61 -4.45
CA PHE A 214 -11.85 -31.49 -4.30
C PHE A 214 -11.64 -32.87 -4.96
N SER A 215 -11.07 -32.93 -6.16
CA SER A 215 -10.81 -34.19 -6.85
C SER A 215 -9.81 -35.09 -6.13
N ARG A 216 -8.92 -34.53 -5.33
CA ARG A 216 -7.86 -35.26 -4.59
C ARG A 216 -8.28 -35.66 -3.20
N GLU A 217 -8.96 -34.77 -2.48
CA GLU A 217 -9.18 -34.88 -1.03
C GLU A 217 -10.66 -34.71 -0.64
N GLY A 218 -11.56 -34.52 -1.61
CA GLY A 218 -12.98 -34.36 -1.35
C GLY A 218 -13.34 -33.12 -0.53
N GLU A 219 -14.38 -33.24 0.28
CA GLU A 219 -14.89 -32.19 1.16
C GLU A 219 -13.86 -31.78 2.22
N ASP A 220 -13.15 -32.75 2.79
CA ASP A 220 -12.12 -32.49 3.81
C ASP A 220 -11.00 -31.62 3.26
N GLY A 221 -10.56 -31.85 2.02
CA GLY A 221 -9.54 -31.02 1.36
C GLY A 221 -9.99 -29.56 1.19
N LEU A 222 -11.24 -29.33 0.78
CA LEU A 222 -11.82 -27.99 0.71
C LEU A 222 -11.88 -27.31 2.08
N THR A 223 -12.31 -28.03 3.09
CA THR A 223 -12.37 -27.53 4.46
C THR A 223 -10.97 -27.17 4.96
N ASN A 224 -10.01 -28.07 4.81
CA ASN A 224 -8.64 -27.89 5.26
C ASN A 224 -7.96 -26.68 4.60
N ILE A 225 -8.13 -26.48 3.28
CA ILE A 225 -7.52 -25.34 2.61
C ILE A 225 -8.13 -24.00 3.06
N PHE A 226 -9.42 -23.95 3.40
CA PHE A 226 -10.08 -22.76 3.89
C PHE A 226 -9.59 -22.33 5.28
N ILE A 227 -9.39 -23.30 6.18
CA ILE A 227 -8.97 -23.04 7.56
C ILE A 227 -7.45 -23.04 7.76
N SER A 228 -6.67 -23.50 6.76
CA SER A 228 -5.19 -23.54 6.87
C SER A 228 -4.66 -22.16 7.23
N MET A 229 -3.68 -22.12 8.14
CA MET A 229 -3.09 -20.86 8.59
C MET A 229 -2.08 -20.32 7.60
N ASN A 230 -2.13 -19.02 7.37
CA ASN A 230 -1.08 -18.28 6.64
C ASN A 230 0.11 -17.98 7.56
N SER A 231 1.15 -17.32 7.05
CA SER A 231 2.33 -16.93 7.81
C SER A 231 2.05 -16.03 9.02
N ASP A 232 0.89 -15.40 9.07
CA ASP A 232 0.47 -14.50 10.15
C ASP A 232 -0.44 -15.17 11.19
N GLY A 233 -0.62 -16.49 11.07
CA GLY A 233 -1.53 -17.24 11.95
C GLY A 233 -3.01 -16.92 11.72
N GLN A 234 -3.35 -16.34 10.55
CA GLN A 234 -4.74 -16.10 10.17
C GLN A 234 -5.20 -17.20 9.21
N PRO A 235 -6.51 -17.58 9.24
CA PRO A 235 -7.02 -18.56 8.30
C PRO A 235 -6.88 -18.05 6.86
N ARG A 236 -6.51 -18.94 5.97
CA ARG A 236 -6.27 -18.63 4.56
C ARG A 236 -7.49 -18.00 3.89
N VAL A 237 -8.68 -18.55 4.12
CA VAL A 237 -9.95 -18.00 3.63
C VAL A 237 -10.84 -17.60 4.80
N THR A 238 -11.20 -18.56 5.67
CA THR A 238 -12.01 -18.33 6.86
C THR A 238 -12.00 -19.57 7.78
N ASN A 239 -12.10 -19.34 9.09
CA ASN A 239 -12.36 -20.38 10.09
C ASN A 239 -13.76 -20.25 10.72
N THR A 240 -14.60 -19.36 10.16
CA THR A 240 -15.96 -19.15 10.68
C THR A 240 -16.84 -20.33 10.34
N LYS A 241 -17.23 -21.12 11.37
CA LYS A 241 -18.02 -22.35 11.25
C LYS A 241 -19.25 -22.16 10.36
N ARG A 242 -20.07 -21.12 10.60
CA ARG A 242 -21.26 -20.81 9.81
C ARG A 242 -20.97 -20.61 8.30
N VAL A 243 -19.80 -20.05 7.97
CA VAL A 243 -19.40 -19.85 6.57
C VAL A 243 -18.99 -21.17 5.94
N LEU A 244 -18.21 -21.99 6.65
CA LEU A 244 -17.78 -23.31 6.19
C LEU A 244 -19.00 -24.20 5.94
N GLU A 245 -19.92 -24.32 6.90
CA GLU A 245 -21.15 -25.10 6.78
C GLU A 245 -22.09 -24.63 5.65
N SER A 246 -22.01 -23.36 5.25
CA SER A 246 -22.82 -22.82 4.15
C SER A 246 -22.16 -22.96 2.79
N VAL A 247 -20.83 -22.87 2.70
CA VAL A 247 -20.11 -22.76 1.43
C VAL A 247 -19.57 -24.11 0.96
N ILE A 248 -18.99 -24.91 1.87
CA ILE A 248 -18.32 -26.17 1.50
C ILE A 248 -19.30 -27.17 0.86
N PRO A 249 -20.49 -27.47 1.43
CA PRO A 249 -21.43 -28.40 0.81
C PRO A 249 -21.87 -27.96 -0.60
N LYS A 250 -22.04 -26.66 -0.83
CA LYS A 250 -22.40 -26.13 -2.14
C LYS A 250 -21.27 -26.25 -3.17
N LEU A 251 -20.01 -26.11 -2.74
CA LEU A 251 -18.86 -26.37 -3.60
C LEU A 251 -18.77 -27.86 -3.97
N VAL A 252 -18.99 -28.75 -3.02
CA VAL A 252 -19.06 -30.19 -3.25
C VAL A 252 -20.14 -30.52 -4.28
N GLU A 253 -21.35 -29.98 -4.12
CA GLU A 253 -22.43 -30.15 -5.09
C GLU A 253 -22.08 -29.65 -6.48
N LEU A 254 -21.46 -28.45 -6.56
CA LEU A 254 -21.03 -27.87 -7.84
C LEU A 254 -20.00 -28.76 -8.56
N PHE A 255 -19.02 -29.28 -7.84
CA PHE A 255 -17.93 -30.05 -8.42
C PHE A 255 -18.35 -31.49 -8.74
N SER A 256 -19.22 -32.11 -7.93
CA SER A 256 -19.76 -33.45 -8.20
C SER A 256 -20.65 -33.51 -9.46
N LYS A 257 -21.33 -32.42 -9.82
CA LYS A 257 -22.16 -32.37 -11.04
C LYS A 257 -21.36 -32.21 -12.33
N ASN A 258 -20.10 -31.81 -12.22
CA ASN A 258 -19.22 -31.51 -13.36
C ASN A 258 -18.02 -32.48 -13.43
N SER A 259 -18.03 -33.58 -12.69
CA SER A 259 -17.12 -34.73 -12.78
C SER A 259 -17.76 -35.86 -13.59
#